data_5842500eb3827b613a7d1190b1df59e2
#
_entry.id   5842500eb3827b613a7d1190b1df59e2
#
_cell.length_a   1.000
_cell.length_b   1.000
_cell.length_c   1.000
_cell.angle_alpha   90.00
_cell.angle_beta   90.00
_cell.angle_gamma   90.00
#
_symmetry.space_group_name_H-M   'P 1'
#
loop_
_entity.id
_entity.type
_entity.pdbx_description
1 polymer ?
#
loop_
_entity_poly.entity_id
_entity_poly.type
_entity_poly.pdbx_seq_one_letter_code
_entity_poly.pdbx_strand_id
1 'polypeptide(L)'
;MKVEIENFFGDVDTITKISKNLEFYTFNNHPDPESVGRYRGKRSAQLHKVNKEFFDSLQYGVISHLVDLSQVKQCHSRFSAYFSLLSSDDQISEIPTIHQYTDLLYAGVIYLSENPDTHSGTCLYKKENDEFKLIHEFENVYNKMIMYDASIPHGTTKFVDDRLSIVFFVKELSVIN
;
A
#
# COMPACT_ATOMS: atom_id res chain seq x y z
N MET A 1 -10.74 4.04 10.30
CA MET A 1 -11.48 3.34 9.22
C MET A 1 -10.67 2.12 8.79
N LYS A 2 -11.35 1.03 8.39
CA LYS A 2 -10.74 -0.17 7.77
C LYS A 2 -11.63 -0.57 6.60
N VAL A 3 -11.01 -0.85 5.45
CA VAL A 3 -11.69 -1.26 4.21
C VAL A 3 -10.97 -2.49 3.67
N GLU A 4 -11.72 -3.48 3.22
CA GLU A 4 -11.23 -4.68 2.53
C GLU A 4 -12.08 -4.91 1.31
N ILE A 5 -11.46 -5.04 0.14
CA ILE A 5 -12.12 -5.28 -1.15
C ILE A 5 -11.43 -6.46 -1.82
N GLU A 6 -12.14 -7.55 -1.97
CA GLU A 6 -11.67 -8.70 -2.75
C GLU A 6 -11.88 -8.46 -4.25
N ASN A 7 -11.03 -9.07 -5.07
CA ASN A 7 -11.09 -8.94 -6.53
C ASN A 7 -11.09 -7.48 -7.00
N PHE A 8 -10.20 -6.66 -6.42
CA PHE A 8 -10.14 -5.22 -6.65
C PHE A 8 -9.91 -4.85 -8.13
N PHE A 9 -9.01 -5.56 -8.81
CA PHE A 9 -8.79 -5.40 -10.26
C PHE A 9 -9.63 -6.41 -11.04
N GLY A 10 -10.28 -5.96 -12.11
CA GLY A 10 -10.94 -6.87 -13.06
C GLY A 10 -9.95 -7.68 -13.90
N ASP A 11 -8.77 -7.14 -14.18
CA ASP A 11 -7.67 -7.80 -14.90
C ASP A 11 -6.35 -7.62 -14.12
N VAL A 12 -6.19 -8.43 -13.10
CA VAL A 12 -5.00 -8.42 -12.23
C VAL A 12 -3.76 -8.95 -12.96
N ASP A 13 -3.91 -9.81 -13.97
CA ASP A 13 -2.78 -10.36 -14.73
C ASP A 13 -2.06 -9.27 -15.53
N THR A 14 -2.81 -8.34 -16.11
CA THR A 14 -2.22 -7.17 -16.78
C THR A 14 -1.46 -6.30 -15.78
N ILE A 15 -1.97 -6.11 -14.57
CA ILE A 15 -1.29 -5.33 -13.52
C ILE A 15 0.02 -6.02 -13.10
N THR A 16 -0.01 -7.34 -12.91
CA THR A 16 1.18 -8.11 -12.56
C THR A 16 2.24 -8.08 -13.69
N LYS A 17 1.81 -8.08 -14.96
CA LYS A 17 2.74 -7.92 -16.11
C LYS A 17 3.41 -6.54 -16.12
N ILE A 18 2.71 -5.47 -15.75
CA ILE A 18 3.30 -4.13 -15.61
C ILE A 18 4.48 -4.19 -14.63
N SER A 19 4.31 -4.81 -13.47
CA SER A 19 5.36 -4.88 -12.45
C SER A 19 6.63 -5.57 -12.92
N LYS A 20 6.52 -6.61 -13.78
CA LYS A 20 7.67 -7.39 -14.30
C LYS A 20 8.63 -6.57 -15.18
N ASN A 21 8.17 -5.44 -15.72
CA ASN A 21 8.98 -4.56 -16.56
C ASN A 21 9.54 -3.35 -15.81
N LEU A 22 9.39 -3.29 -14.49
CA LEU A 22 9.83 -2.18 -13.68
C LEU A 22 11.13 -2.48 -12.95
N GLU A 23 11.91 -1.43 -12.72
CA GLU A 23 13.02 -1.47 -11.79
C GLU A 23 12.53 -1.27 -10.37
N PHE A 24 13.15 -2.00 -9.44
CA PHE A 24 12.86 -1.93 -8.01
C PHE A 24 14.10 -1.46 -7.25
N TYR A 25 13.91 -0.49 -6.38
CA TYR A 25 14.96 0.19 -5.64
C TYR A 25 14.80 -0.04 -4.15
N THR A 26 15.90 -0.28 -3.43
CA THR A 26 15.93 -0.16 -1.98
C THR A 26 15.77 1.30 -1.59
N PHE A 27 15.41 1.58 -0.35
CA PHE A 27 15.28 2.95 0.15
C PHE A 27 16.51 3.83 -0.15
N ASN A 28 17.71 3.30 0.05
CA ASN A 28 18.96 4.06 -0.14
C ASN A 28 19.26 4.42 -1.59
N ASN A 29 18.72 3.68 -2.54
CA ASN A 29 18.98 3.84 -3.97
C ASN A 29 17.74 4.32 -4.75
N HIS A 30 16.67 4.70 -4.05
CA HIS A 30 15.44 5.13 -4.71
C HIS A 30 15.64 6.50 -5.40
N PRO A 31 15.18 6.68 -6.64
CA PRO A 31 15.35 7.94 -7.38
C PRO A 31 14.59 9.13 -6.76
N ASP A 32 13.58 8.87 -5.92
CA ASP A 32 12.78 9.87 -5.21
C ASP A 32 12.73 9.58 -3.70
N PRO A 33 13.85 9.60 -2.96
CA PRO A 33 13.88 9.16 -1.57
C PRO A 33 13.02 10.03 -0.64
N GLU A 34 12.90 11.31 -0.91
CA GLU A 34 12.12 12.25 -0.09
C GLU A 34 10.60 11.98 -0.17
N SER A 35 10.13 11.52 -1.33
CA SER A 35 8.69 11.28 -1.55
C SER A 35 8.21 9.93 -1.07
N VAL A 36 9.13 8.98 -0.92
CA VAL A 36 8.81 7.57 -0.61
C VAL A 36 8.86 7.27 0.88
N GLY A 37 9.61 8.07 1.66
CA GLY A 37 9.89 7.80 3.06
C GLY A 37 10.71 6.53 3.27
N ARG A 38 10.97 6.15 4.51
CA ARG A 38 11.65 4.90 4.83
C ARG A 38 10.73 3.70 4.65
N TYR A 39 11.22 2.67 3.97
CA TYR A 39 10.49 1.42 3.74
C TYR A 39 11.44 0.22 3.74
N ARG A 40 10.90 -0.95 4.00
CA ARG A 40 11.60 -2.23 3.88
C ARG A 40 11.38 -2.79 2.48
N GLY A 41 12.32 -3.65 2.05
CA GLY A 41 12.28 -4.26 0.73
C GLY A 41 12.62 -3.29 -0.39
N LYS A 42 11.95 -3.45 -1.51
CA LYS A 42 12.18 -2.65 -2.70
C LYS A 42 10.86 -2.04 -3.20
N ARG A 43 10.95 -0.83 -3.75
CA ARG A 43 9.82 -0.15 -4.42
C ARG A 43 10.19 0.26 -5.84
N SER A 44 9.21 0.29 -6.72
CA SER A 44 9.33 0.93 -8.03
C SER A 44 9.40 2.46 -7.88
N ALA A 45 9.74 3.17 -8.94
CA ALA A 45 9.42 4.59 -9.03
C ALA A 45 7.91 4.82 -8.83
N GLN A 46 7.50 6.07 -8.52
CA GLN A 46 6.09 6.42 -8.36
C GLN A 46 5.29 6.06 -9.62
N LEU A 47 4.13 5.42 -9.45
CA LEU A 47 3.33 4.92 -10.57
C LEU A 47 2.90 6.01 -11.54
N HIS A 48 2.65 7.24 -11.10
CA HIS A 48 2.30 8.35 -12.00
C HIS A 48 3.45 8.72 -12.97
N LYS A 49 4.72 8.41 -12.64
CA LYS A 49 5.88 8.61 -13.50
C LYS A 49 6.11 7.44 -14.45
N VAL A 50 5.67 6.25 -14.05
CA VAL A 50 5.91 5.00 -14.79
C VAL A 50 4.78 4.69 -15.77
N ASN A 51 3.54 4.80 -15.31
CA ASN A 51 2.33 4.55 -16.09
C ASN A 51 1.19 5.42 -15.55
N LYS A 52 1.04 6.59 -16.15
CA LYS A 52 0.05 7.59 -15.70
C LYS A 52 -1.38 7.08 -15.83
N GLU A 53 -1.71 6.40 -16.91
CA GLU A 53 -3.07 5.88 -17.15
C GLU A 53 -3.47 4.87 -16.09
N PHE A 54 -2.59 3.93 -15.79
CA PHE A 54 -2.79 2.98 -14.70
C PHE A 54 -2.90 3.69 -13.34
N PHE A 55 -2.02 4.66 -13.08
CA PHE A 55 -2.05 5.45 -11.85
C PHE A 55 -3.39 6.18 -11.67
N ASP A 56 -3.89 6.86 -12.70
CA ASP A 56 -5.16 7.59 -12.65
C ASP A 56 -6.34 6.63 -12.39
N SER A 57 -6.35 5.47 -13.04
CA SER A 57 -7.35 4.42 -12.83
C SER A 57 -7.32 3.86 -11.42
N LEU A 58 -6.11 3.58 -10.89
CA LEU A 58 -5.92 3.11 -9.53
C LEU A 58 -6.39 4.15 -8.51
N GLN A 59 -6.00 5.42 -8.68
CA GLN A 59 -6.43 6.51 -7.81
C GLN A 59 -7.95 6.63 -7.79
N TYR A 60 -8.60 6.62 -8.97
CA TYR A 60 -10.04 6.65 -9.07
C TYR A 60 -10.70 5.46 -8.34
N GLY A 61 -10.21 4.24 -8.59
CA GLY A 61 -10.70 3.04 -7.92
C GLY A 61 -10.61 3.11 -6.40
N VAL A 62 -9.45 3.53 -5.86
CA VAL A 62 -9.28 3.68 -4.41
C VAL A 62 -10.17 4.79 -3.82
N ILE A 63 -10.20 5.97 -4.45
CA ILE A 63 -10.97 7.12 -3.95
C ILE A 63 -12.47 6.85 -3.99
N SER A 64 -12.98 6.09 -4.95
CA SER A 64 -14.40 5.72 -5.04
C SER A 64 -14.90 4.90 -3.82
N HIS A 65 -14.01 4.27 -3.07
CA HIS A 65 -14.34 3.60 -1.80
C HIS A 65 -14.33 4.56 -0.59
N LEU A 66 -13.86 5.79 -0.76
CA LEU A 66 -13.84 6.82 0.29
C LEU A 66 -14.96 7.85 0.09
N VAL A 67 -15.32 8.11 -1.16
CA VAL A 67 -16.27 9.16 -1.55
C VAL A 67 -17.20 8.61 -2.61
N ASP A 68 -18.50 8.84 -2.46
CA ASP A 68 -19.45 8.61 -3.54
C ASP A 68 -19.26 9.69 -4.62
N LEU A 69 -18.43 9.36 -5.61
CA LEU A 69 -18.06 10.28 -6.69
C LEU A 69 -19.25 10.71 -7.55
N SER A 70 -20.39 10.00 -7.49
CA SER A 70 -21.62 10.39 -8.20
C SER A 70 -22.36 11.55 -7.52
N GLN A 71 -22.08 11.82 -6.25
CA GLN A 71 -22.76 12.81 -5.43
C GLN A 71 -21.96 14.09 -5.23
N VAL A 72 -20.73 14.17 -5.78
CA VAL A 72 -19.86 15.34 -5.60
C VAL A 72 -19.58 16.03 -6.93
N LYS A 73 -19.54 17.37 -6.93
CA LYS A 73 -19.19 18.16 -8.12
C LYS A 73 -17.70 18.05 -8.44
N GLN A 74 -16.88 17.97 -7.41
CA GLN A 74 -15.44 17.92 -7.55
C GLN A 74 -14.81 17.16 -6.39
N CYS A 75 -13.81 16.33 -6.71
CA CYS A 75 -13.00 15.63 -5.75
C CYS A 75 -11.52 15.87 -6.04
N HIS A 76 -10.77 16.35 -5.07
CA HIS A 76 -9.32 16.49 -5.15
C HIS A 76 -8.66 15.56 -4.14
N SER A 77 -7.64 14.85 -4.59
CA SER A 77 -6.83 14.02 -3.70
C SER A 77 -5.35 14.12 -4.05
N ARG A 78 -4.49 14.12 -3.01
CA ARG A 78 -3.06 13.87 -3.16
C ARG A 78 -2.81 12.39 -2.88
N PHE A 79 -2.47 11.68 -3.93
CA PHE A 79 -2.32 10.24 -3.95
C PHE A 79 -0.92 9.86 -4.43
N SER A 80 -0.33 8.85 -3.82
CA SER A 80 0.90 8.23 -4.31
C SER A 80 0.80 6.72 -4.24
N ALA A 81 1.40 6.03 -5.20
CA ALA A 81 1.40 4.57 -5.26
C ALA A 81 2.70 4.04 -5.88
N TYR A 82 3.09 2.85 -5.44
CA TYR A 82 4.30 2.14 -5.84
C TYR A 82 4.03 0.64 -5.90
N PHE A 83 4.63 -0.07 -6.85
CA PHE A 83 4.82 -1.49 -6.64
C PHE A 83 5.85 -1.70 -5.53
N SER A 84 5.61 -2.66 -4.68
CA SER A 84 6.46 -3.02 -3.55
C SER A 84 6.77 -4.50 -3.57
N LEU A 85 8.05 -4.83 -3.44
CA LEU A 85 8.54 -6.19 -3.34
C LEU A 85 9.23 -6.36 -1.98
N LEU A 86 8.70 -7.28 -1.18
CA LEU A 86 9.31 -7.73 0.08
C LEU A 86 9.80 -9.15 -0.11
N SER A 87 10.99 -9.46 0.36
CA SER A 87 11.57 -10.80 0.34
C SER A 87 11.89 -11.29 1.75
N SER A 88 12.17 -12.58 1.89
CA SER A 88 12.59 -13.17 3.17
C SER A 88 13.86 -12.52 3.72
N ASP A 89 14.74 -12.03 2.86
CA ASP A 89 15.99 -11.36 3.25
C ASP A 89 15.75 -9.98 3.88
N ASP A 90 14.60 -9.37 3.63
CA ASP A 90 14.23 -8.07 4.19
C ASP A 90 13.91 -8.11 5.69
N GLN A 91 13.86 -9.29 6.30
CA GLN A 91 13.64 -9.46 7.75
C GLN A 91 14.77 -8.85 8.60
N ILE A 92 15.98 -8.78 8.08
CA ILE A 92 17.18 -8.31 8.78
C ILE A 92 17.34 -6.76 8.70
N SER A 93 16.35 -6.06 8.16
CA SER A 93 16.41 -4.61 7.99
C SER A 93 16.40 -3.87 9.34
N GLU A 94 17.24 -2.84 9.48
CA GLU A 94 17.21 -1.90 10.62
C GLU A 94 15.94 -1.03 10.68
N ILE A 95 15.12 -1.06 9.61
CA ILE A 95 13.87 -0.30 9.54
C ILE A 95 12.82 -1.03 10.38
N PRO A 96 12.19 -0.36 11.35
CA PRO A 96 11.16 -0.97 12.16
C PRO A 96 10.04 -1.59 11.31
N THR A 97 9.60 -2.79 11.72
CA THR A 97 8.45 -3.45 11.06
C THR A 97 7.15 -2.71 11.33
N ILE A 98 7.00 -2.18 12.55
CA ILE A 98 5.81 -1.40 12.96
C ILE A 98 6.13 0.08 12.83
N HIS A 99 5.31 0.78 12.06
CA HIS A 99 5.42 2.23 11.84
C HIS A 99 4.03 2.85 11.69
N GLN A 100 3.96 4.17 11.69
CA GLN A 100 2.74 4.95 11.45
C GLN A 100 3.10 6.22 10.69
N TYR A 101 2.11 6.82 10.04
CA TYR A 101 2.25 8.09 9.35
C TYR A 101 1.34 9.14 10.00
N THR A 102 1.89 10.32 10.28
CA THR A 102 1.13 11.41 10.90
C THR A 102 0.69 12.48 9.91
N ASP A 103 1.22 12.43 8.69
CA ASP A 103 0.97 13.39 7.60
C ASP A 103 0.16 12.79 6.44
N LEU A 104 -0.37 11.58 6.63
CA LEU A 104 -1.21 10.86 5.67
C LEU A 104 -2.58 10.59 6.30
N LEU A 105 -3.62 10.64 5.47
CA LEU A 105 -4.97 10.26 5.87
C LEU A 105 -5.14 8.74 5.89
N TYR A 106 -4.80 8.10 4.79
CA TYR A 106 -4.94 6.66 4.63
C TYR A 106 -3.70 6.04 4.01
N ALA A 107 -3.42 4.82 4.41
CA ALA A 107 -2.48 3.92 3.78
C ALA A 107 -3.19 2.64 3.36
N GLY A 108 -2.71 1.99 2.32
CA GLY A 108 -3.27 0.73 1.88
C GLY A 108 -2.32 -0.11 1.05
N VAL A 109 -2.72 -1.35 0.87
CA VAL A 109 -1.99 -2.38 0.14
C VAL A 109 -2.95 -3.13 -0.78
N ILE A 110 -2.51 -3.42 -1.99
CA ILE A 110 -3.18 -4.37 -2.89
C ILE A 110 -2.21 -5.52 -3.11
N TYR A 111 -2.61 -6.72 -2.70
CA TYR A 111 -1.77 -7.90 -2.76
C TYR A 111 -1.79 -8.52 -4.16
N LEU A 112 -0.61 -8.82 -4.70
CA LEU A 112 -0.45 -9.29 -6.08
C LEU A 112 0.36 -10.59 -6.20
N SER A 113 0.76 -11.21 -5.10
CA SER A 113 1.40 -12.53 -5.12
C SER A 113 0.35 -13.61 -5.31
N GLU A 114 0.55 -14.47 -6.32
CA GLU A 114 -0.23 -15.70 -6.49
C GLU A 114 0.13 -16.70 -5.37
N ASN A 115 -0.86 -17.37 -4.80
CA ASN A 115 -0.67 -18.36 -3.73
C ASN A 115 0.15 -17.87 -2.53
N PRO A 116 -0.17 -16.71 -1.92
CA PRO A 116 0.60 -16.14 -0.82
C PRO A 116 0.42 -16.94 0.48
N ASP A 117 1.38 -16.83 1.40
CA ASP A 117 1.10 -17.11 2.81
C ASP A 117 0.10 -16.05 3.32
N THR A 118 -1.12 -16.49 3.66
CA THR A 118 -2.19 -15.58 4.11
C THR A 118 -1.81 -14.80 5.35
N HIS A 119 -0.94 -15.35 6.23
CA HIS A 119 -0.44 -14.68 7.43
C HIS A 119 0.69 -13.66 7.16
N SER A 120 1.13 -13.50 5.90
CA SER A 120 2.09 -12.46 5.51
C SER A 120 1.45 -11.12 5.17
N GLY A 121 0.23 -10.88 5.61
CA GLY A 121 -0.54 -9.67 5.35
C GLY A 121 -0.08 -8.47 6.18
N THR A 122 -0.96 -7.53 6.39
CA THR A 122 -0.70 -6.30 7.14
C THR A 122 -1.40 -6.36 8.49
N CYS A 123 -0.67 -6.07 9.55
CA CYS A 123 -1.18 -6.02 10.90
C CYS A 123 -1.33 -4.59 11.39
N LEU A 124 -2.40 -4.33 12.12
CA LEU A 124 -2.65 -3.06 12.83
C LEU A 124 -2.41 -3.28 14.32
N TYR A 125 -1.84 -2.28 14.96
CA TYR A 125 -1.47 -2.32 16.36
C TYR A 125 -2.01 -1.11 17.12
N LYS A 126 -2.20 -1.29 18.42
CA LYS A 126 -2.40 -0.21 19.38
C LYS A 126 -1.16 -0.13 20.27
N LYS A 127 -0.65 1.08 20.49
CA LYS A 127 0.43 1.30 21.46
C LYS A 127 -0.17 1.45 22.86
N GLU A 128 0.23 0.59 23.79
CA GLU A 128 -0.14 0.63 25.21
C GLU A 128 1.11 0.42 26.05
N ASN A 129 1.41 1.34 26.97
CA ASN A 129 2.57 1.26 27.89
C ASN A 129 3.90 0.94 27.17
N ASP A 130 4.14 1.61 26.02
CA ASP A 130 5.30 1.40 25.14
C ASP A 130 5.39 0.03 24.43
N GLU A 131 4.38 -0.81 24.55
CA GLU A 131 4.24 -2.06 23.80
C GLU A 131 3.21 -1.92 22.68
N PHE A 132 3.43 -2.68 21.61
CA PHE A 132 2.47 -2.78 20.50
C PHE A 132 1.62 -4.05 20.66
N LYS A 133 0.31 -3.86 20.82
CA LYS A 133 -0.67 -4.96 20.85
C LYS A 133 -1.35 -5.08 19.50
N LEU A 134 -1.38 -6.27 18.95
CA LEU A 134 -2.12 -6.58 17.72
C LEU A 134 -3.62 -6.34 17.95
N ILE A 135 -4.25 -5.55 17.07
CA ILE A 135 -5.70 -5.28 17.12
C ILE A 135 -6.43 -5.77 15.87
N HIS A 136 -5.71 -6.00 14.79
CA HIS A 136 -6.29 -6.53 13.56
C HIS A 136 -5.19 -7.08 12.64
N GLU A 137 -5.50 -8.16 11.93
CA GLU A 137 -4.65 -8.74 10.89
C GLU A 137 -5.46 -8.82 9.60
N PHE A 138 -4.94 -8.20 8.54
CA PHE A 138 -5.43 -8.39 7.19
C PHE A 138 -4.71 -9.55 6.54
N GLU A 139 -5.45 -10.50 6.01
CA GLU A 139 -4.87 -11.61 5.27
C GLU A 139 -4.30 -11.15 3.93
N ASN A 140 -3.12 -11.68 3.57
CA ASN A 140 -2.56 -11.55 2.24
C ASN A 140 -3.32 -12.48 1.28
N VAL A 141 -4.26 -11.93 0.54
CA VAL A 141 -5.05 -12.65 -0.46
C VAL A 141 -4.83 -12.00 -1.83
N TYR A 142 -4.57 -12.83 -2.84
CA TYR A 142 -4.36 -12.35 -4.21
C TYR A 142 -5.50 -11.45 -4.69
N ASN A 143 -5.15 -10.30 -5.27
CA ASN A 143 -6.09 -9.28 -5.76
C ASN A 143 -7.01 -8.67 -4.69
N LYS A 144 -6.60 -8.69 -3.43
CA LYS A 144 -7.31 -8.03 -2.34
C LYS A 144 -6.70 -6.68 -2.05
N MET A 145 -7.53 -5.65 -2.00
CA MET A 145 -7.16 -4.31 -1.54
C MET A 145 -7.55 -4.15 -0.08
N ILE A 146 -6.63 -3.64 0.72
CA ILE A 146 -6.88 -3.17 2.08
C ILE A 146 -6.55 -1.70 2.20
N MET A 147 -7.30 -0.98 3.04
CA MET A 147 -7.03 0.42 3.36
C MET A 147 -7.40 0.72 4.81
N TYR A 148 -6.59 1.53 5.48
CA TYR A 148 -6.75 1.88 6.89
C TYR A 148 -6.26 3.30 7.16
N ASP A 149 -6.66 3.84 8.31
CA ASP A 149 -6.17 5.12 8.82
C ASP A 149 -4.65 5.03 9.03
N ALA A 150 -3.92 5.91 8.35
CA ALA A 150 -2.45 5.86 8.31
C ALA A 150 -1.79 6.17 9.66
N SER A 151 -2.52 6.82 10.59
CA SER A 151 -2.05 7.10 11.94
C SER A 151 -2.02 5.87 12.86
N ILE A 152 -2.69 4.78 12.46
CA ILE A 152 -2.66 3.53 13.23
C ILE A 152 -1.29 2.87 13.03
N PRO A 153 -0.57 2.49 14.09
CA PRO A 153 0.65 1.70 13.99
C PRO A 153 0.38 0.40 13.22
N HIS A 154 1.17 0.15 12.18
CA HIS A 154 0.97 -0.99 11.29
C HIS A 154 2.29 -1.56 10.79
N GLY A 155 2.24 -2.79 10.32
CA GLY A 155 3.40 -3.47 9.78
C GLY A 155 3.08 -4.88 9.31
N THR A 156 4.10 -5.59 8.84
CA THR A 156 4.02 -6.99 8.44
C THR A 156 4.73 -7.84 9.48
N THR A 157 4.08 -8.87 9.98
CA THR A 157 4.64 -9.73 11.05
C THR A 157 5.46 -10.88 10.52
N LYS A 158 5.20 -11.32 9.29
CA LYS A 158 5.77 -12.54 8.73
C LYS A 158 6.19 -12.33 7.28
N PHE A 159 7.38 -12.80 6.94
CA PHE A 159 7.94 -12.79 5.60
C PHE A 159 8.38 -14.22 5.30
N VAL A 160 7.56 -14.98 4.61
CA VAL A 160 7.88 -16.40 4.30
C VAL A 160 8.35 -16.51 2.85
N ASP A 161 7.72 -15.75 1.95
CA ASP A 161 7.99 -15.75 0.53
C ASP A 161 8.04 -14.32 -0.02
N ASP A 162 8.53 -14.16 -1.24
CA ASP A 162 8.50 -12.89 -1.94
C ASP A 162 7.06 -12.39 -2.08
N ARG A 163 6.81 -11.18 -1.56
CA ARG A 163 5.51 -10.53 -1.59
C ARG A 163 5.50 -9.36 -2.54
N LEU A 164 4.85 -9.53 -3.68
CA LEU A 164 4.54 -8.43 -4.58
C LEU A 164 3.22 -7.78 -4.16
N SER A 165 3.21 -6.47 -4.12
CA SER A 165 2.01 -5.68 -3.81
C SER A 165 2.09 -4.30 -4.46
N ILE A 166 0.95 -3.57 -4.51
CA ILE A 166 0.95 -2.13 -4.65
C ILE A 166 0.72 -1.54 -3.27
N VAL A 167 1.59 -0.64 -2.83
CA VAL A 167 1.36 0.21 -1.66
C VAL A 167 0.91 1.57 -2.11
N PHE A 168 -0.11 2.13 -1.45
CA PHE A 168 -0.62 3.44 -1.80
C PHE A 168 -0.90 4.29 -0.56
N PHE A 169 -0.89 5.60 -0.75
CA PHE A 169 -1.07 6.59 0.30
C PHE A 169 -1.98 7.72 -0.17
N VAL A 170 -2.96 8.08 0.66
CA VAL A 170 -3.82 9.24 0.49
C VAL A 170 -3.39 10.29 1.49
N LYS A 171 -2.79 11.38 1.01
CA LYS A 171 -2.30 12.47 1.86
C LYS A 171 -3.36 13.51 2.13
N GLU A 172 -4.11 13.86 1.10
CA GLU A 172 -5.17 14.86 1.16
C GLU A 172 -6.40 14.37 0.39
N LEU A 173 -7.57 14.69 0.89
CA LEU A 173 -8.83 14.39 0.23
C LEU A 173 -9.80 15.54 0.55
N SER A 174 -10.29 16.21 -0.47
CA SER A 174 -11.32 17.24 -0.33
C SER A 174 -12.39 17.07 -1.40
N VAL A 175 -13.64 17.31 -1.02
CA VAL A 175 -14.82 17.20 -1.88
C VAL A 175 -15.59 18.50 -1.88
N ILE A 176 -16.17 18.86 -3.03
CA ILE A 176 -17.11 19.97 -3.20
C ILE A 176 -18.44 19.36 -3.64
N ASN A 177 -19.47 19.57 -2.84
CA ASN A 177 -20.84 19.13 -3.09
C ASN A 177 -21.60 20.10 -3.97
#